data_abdfba04d87bffe791fd326e22016e54
#
_entry.id   abdfba04d87bffe791fd326e22016e54
#
_cell.length_a   1.000
_cell.length_b   1.000
_cell.length_c   1.000
_cell.angle_alpha   90.00
_cell.angle_beta   90.00
_cell.angle_gamma   90.00
#
_symmetry.space_group_name_H-M   'P 1'
#
loop_
_entity.id
_entity.type
_entity.pdbx_description
1 polymer ?
#
loop_
_entity_poly.entity_id
_entity_poly.type
_entity_poly.pdbx_seq_one_letter_code
_entity_poly.pdbx_strand_id
1 'polypeptide(L)'
;MGVWSTSINGNDLAMDMQSEYSVAFSRHEPEEAVAILDAHIKKGMPHLDENDGDWVDYRYSLAWYMWKKGVLYDAIRDEVISMVDRGVGLDLYDDAQTLRQRKKVLEAFRAKMLSPQPPRKPIKLSKVQTKRLFDTGDVIAMQLKTSNVNLVTYPHRKKCPFTQEEFSAMDGMWLAWRKVGDDISWRSSVDPEICDIWPLFQMYVGLFPTCPTIEEVQKVPFYYFCGDPAADSFAYTLLTSDNSMGRYRKQNSQVIGQDLRRINEAVEAVEKSHFNHQRMILIGTNAVYYNSNIELASILWKK
;
A
#
# COMPACT_ATOMS: atom_id res chain seq x y z
N MET A 1 -8.99 -2.58 18.72
CA MET A 1 -8.12 -1.52 18.19
C MET A 1 -7.61 -0.67 19.35
N GLY A 2 -6.38 -0.11 19.27
CA GLY A 2 -5.76 0.56 20.41
C GLY A 2 -6.03 2.06 20.45
N VAL A 3 -6.32 2.57 21.65
CA VAL A 3 -6.31 4.02 21.93
C VAL A 3 -4.92 4.37 22.48
N TRP A 4 -4.13 5.14 21.70
CA TRP A 4 -2.76 5.50 22.05
C TRP A 4 -2.56 7.00 22.33
N SER A 5 -3.63 7.78 22.24
CA SER A 5 -3.60 9.21 22.59
C SER A 5 -5.00 9.70 22.97
N THR A 6 -5.04 10.84 23.69
CA THR A 6 -6.30 11.52 24.05
C THR A 6 -6.86 12.40 22.94
N SER A 7 -6.20 12.51 21.79
CA SER A 7 -6.65 13.33 20.66
C SER A 7 -7.85 12.72 19.94
N ILE A 8 -8.60 13.53 19.19
CA ILE A 8 -9.75 13.05 18.40
C ILE A 8 -9.35 11.99 17.35
N ASN A 9 -8.16 12.10 16.77
CA ASN A 9 -7.63 11.16 15.78
C ASN A 9 -6.52 10.28 16.36
N GLY A 10 -6.50 10.06 17.69
CA GLY A 10 -5.44 9.35 18.39
C GLY A 10 -5.74 7.88 18.61
N ASN A 11 -6.33 7.22 17.63
CA ASN A 11 -6.65 5.79 17.64
C ASN A 11 -6.53 5.20 16.23
N ASP A 12 -6.43 3.90 16.15
CA ASP A 12 -6.21 3.19 14.88
C ASP A 12 -7.39 3.40 13.92
N LEU A 13 -8.63 3.27 14.41
CA LEU A 13 -9.82 3.41 13.57
C LEU A 13 -9.92 4.80 12.93
N ALA A 14 -9.72 5.86 13.73
CA ALA A 14 -9.77 7.23 13.21
C ALA A 14 -8.70 7.47 12.14
N MET A 15 -7.53 6.84 12.25
CA MET A 15 -6.48 6.95 11.24
C MET A 15 -6.81 6.17 9.98
N ASP A 16 -7.28 4.95 10.10
CA ASP A 16 -7.66 4.12 8.95
C ASP A 16 -8.79 4.75 8.16
N MET A 17 -9.75 5.37 8.85
CA MET A 17 -10.89 6.02 8.22
C MET A 17 -10.56 7.34 7.49
N GLN A 18 -9.37 7.95 7.65
CA GLN A 18 -9.04 9.22 6.97
C GLN A 18 -9.03 9.08 5.44
N SER A 19 -8.56 7.96 4.93
CA SER A 19 -8.60 7.66 3.49
C SER A 19 -10.05 7.49 3.01
N GLU A 20 -10.86 6.74 3.76
CA GLU A 20 -12.27 6.48 3.45
C GLU A 20 -13.09 7.77 3.43
N TYR A 21 -12.89 8.68 4.41
CA TYR A 21 -13.50 9.99 4.39
C TYR A 21 -13.15 10.76 3.10
N SER A 22 -11.86 10.76 2.73
CA SER A 22 -11.42 11.47 1.52
C SER A 22 -12.07 10.92 0.27
N VAL A 23 -12.24 9.62 0.19
CA VAL A 23 -12.90 8.94 -0.94
C VAL A 23 -14.39 9.28 -0.96
N ALA A 24 -15.13 9.03 0.12
CA ALA A 24 -16.57 9.23 0.18
C ALA A 24 -16.95 10.68 -0.13
N PHE A 25 -16.35 11.66 0.55
CA PHE A 25 -16.67 13.08 0.36
C PHE A 25 -16.12 13.70 -0.94
N SER A 26 -15.27 13.00 -1.69
CA SER A 26 -14.85 13.47 -3.01
C SER A 26 -15.81 13.09 -4.12
N ARG A 27 -16.66 12.08 -3.89
CA ARG A 27 -17.55 11.49 -4.89
C ARG A 27 -19.03 11.71 -4.61
N HIS A 28 -19.37 12.00 -3.35
CA HIS A 28 -20.75 12.10 -2.89
C HIS A 28 -21.00 13.41 -2.15
N GLU A 29 -22.25 13.83 -2.12
CA GLU A 29 -22.66 14.92 -1.24
C GLU A 29 -22.59 14.49 0.23
N PRO A 30 -22.49 15.43 1.18
CA PRO A 30 -22.15 15.11 2.57
C PRO A 30 -23.03 14.05 3.23
N GLU A 31 -24.33 14.12 3.04
CA GLU A 31 -25.30 13.20 3.63
C GLU A 31 -25.16 11.78 3.07
N GLU A 32 -24.98 11.66 1.75
CA GLU A 32 -24.75 10.38 1.08
C GLU A 32 -23.39 9.78 1.50
N ALA A 33 -22.34 10.60 1.55
CA ALA A 33 -21.02 10.18 1.99
C ALA A 33 -21.06 9.59 3.41
N VAL A 34 -21.77 10.25 4.33
CA VAL A 34 -21.94 9.75 5.70
C VAL A 34 -22.71 8.43 5.72
N ALA A 35 -23.79 8.31 4.94
CA ALA A 35 -24.57 7.07 4.88
C ALA A 35 -23.74 5.88 4.37
N ILE A 36 -22.87 6.11 3.37
CA ILE A 36 -21.93 5.09 2.85
C ILE A 36 -20.92 4.68 3.92
N LEU A 37 -20.34 5.65 4.62
CA LEU A 37 -19.37 5.41 5.69
C LEU A 37 -20.00 4.66 6.87
N ASP A 38 -21.21 5.05 7.28
CA ASP A 38 -21.96 4.37 8.35
C ASP A 38 -22.27 2.91 7.98
N ALA A 39 -22.70 2.68 6.75
CA ALA A 39 -22.96 1.34 6.24
C ALA A 39 -21.66 0.48 6.20
N HIS A 40 -20.54 1.09 5.84
CA HIS A 40 -19.25 0.42 5.81
C HIS A 40 -18.82 -0.01 7.23
N ILE A 41 -18.87 0.90 8.20
CA ILE A 41 -18.52 0.62 9.60
C ILE A 41 -19.44 -0.48 10.16
N LYS A 42 -20.74 -0.38 9.98
CA LYS A 42 -21.70 -1.39 10.45
C LYS A 42 -21.52 -2.76 9.80
N LYS A 43 -21.09 -2.79 8.53
CA LYS A 43 -20.77 -4.06 7.84
C LYS A 43 -19.56 -4.74 8.46
N GLY A 44 -18.51 -3.99 8.77
CA GLY A 44 -17.29 -4.51 9.40
C GLY A 44 -17.49 -4.88 10.89
N MET A 45 -18.34 -4.13 11.57
CA MET A 45 -18.58 -4.25 13.02
C MET A 45 -20.08 -4.17 13.33
N PRO A 46 -20.86 -5.23 13.04
CA PRO A 46 -22.33 -5.19 13.08
C PRO A 46 -22.93 -5.04 14.49
N HIS A 47 -22.14 -5.24 15.52
CA HIS A 47 -22.53 -5.15 16.92
C HIS A 47 -22.24 -3.80 17.57
N LEU A 48 -21.66 -2.86 16.84
CA LEU A 48 -21.42 -1.51 17.34
C LEU A 48 -22.72 -0.78 17.67
N ASP A 49 -22.81 -0.25 18.87
CA ASP A 49 -23.84 0.68 19.28
C ASP A 49 -23.28 2.10 19.51
N GLU A 50 -24.15 3.05 19.81
CA GLU A 50 -23.78 4.47 19.96
C GLU A 50 -22.86 4.77 21.15
N ASN A 51 -22.68 3.83 22.09
CA ASN A 51 -21.81 3.94 23.25
C ASN A 51 -20.51 3.16 23.09
N ASP A 52 -20.39 2.36 22.03
CA ASP A 52 -19.16 1.62 21.75
C ASP A 52 -18.01 2.57 21.43
N GLY A 53 -16.84 2.30 22.01
CA GLY A 53 -15.67 3.15 21.88
C GLY A 53 -15.25 3.38 20.41
N ASP A 54 -15.34 2.34 19.59
CA ASP A 54 -14.99 2.43 18.16
C ASP A 54 -16.02 3.30 17.40
N TRP A 55 -17.31 3.20 17.74
CA TRP A 55 -18.34 4.09 17.18
C TRP A 55 -18.10 5.54 17.57
N VAL A 56 -17.80 5.78 18.83
CA VAL A 56 -17.52 7.13 19.37
C VAL A 56 -16.31 7.77 18.66
N ASP A 57 -15.23 7.02 18.54
CA ASP A 57 -14.01 7.49 17.87
C ASP A 57 -14.24 7.74 16.37
N TYR A 58 -15.00 6.87 15.70
CA TYR A 58 -15.43 7.09 14.33
C TYR A 58 -16.24 8.39 14.20
N ARG A 59 -17.27 8.61 15.02
CA ARG A 59 -18.15 9.80 14.95
C ARG A 59 -17.39 11.09 15.22
N TYR A 60 -16.54 11.14 16.23
CA TYR A 60 -15.75 12.31 16.54
C TYR A 60 -14.74 12.63 15.41
N SER A 61 -14.06 11.62 14.87
CA SER A 61 -13.09 11.82 13.79
C SER A 61 -13.78 12.22 12.48
N LEU A 62 -14.95 11.67 12.16
CA LEU A 62 -15.77 12.04 11.02
C LEU A 62 -16.20 13.51 11.10
N ALA A 63 -16.81 13.93 12.23
CA ALA A 63 -17.24 15.31 12.42
C ALA A 63 -16.06 16.30 12.36
N TRP A 64 -14.91 15.93 12.91
CA TRP A 64 -13.68 16.71 12.80
C TRP A 64 -13.21 16.87 11.37
N TYR A 65 -13.22 15.78 10.59
CA TYR A 65 -12.88 15.80 9.17
C TYR A 65 -13.84 16.72 8.39
N MET A 66 -15.15 16.54 8.59
CA MET A 66 -16.19 17.32 7.92
C MET A 66 -16.06 18.81 8.23
N TRP A 67 -15.85 19.18 9.50
CA TRP A 67 -15.63 20.57 9.89
C TRP A 67 -14.41 21.17 9.16
N LYS A 68 -13.28 20.45 9.14
CA LYS A 68 -12.04 20.92 8.46
C LYS A 68 -12.26 21.13 6.96
N LYS A 69 -13.16 20.39 6.35
CA LYS A 69 -13.46 20.46 4.92
C LYS A 69 -14.60 21.44 4.57
N GLY A 70 -15.27 21.98 5.58
CA GLY A 70 -16.40 22.88 5.39
C GLY A 70 -17.65 22.19 4.86
N VAL A 71 -17.87 20.93 5.28
CA VAL A 71 -19.01 20.10 4.84
C VAL A 71 -19.78 19.50 6.02
N LEU A 72 -19.53 19.98 7.24
CA LEU A 72 -20.26 19.56 8.43
C LEU A 72 -21.69 20.11 8.39
N TYR A 73 -22.68 19.25 8.47
CA TYR A 73 -24.10 19.64 8.53
C TYR A 73 -24.67 19.40 9.93
N ASP A 74 -25.82 20.03 10.19
CA ASP A 74 -26.38 20.16 11.54
C ASP A 74 -26.60 18.85 12.25
N ALA A 75 -27.11 17.82 11.57
CA ALA A 75 -27.39 16.53 12.21
C ALA A 75 -26.13 15.87 12.82
N ILE A 76 -25.03 15.84 12.09
CA ILE A 76 -23.77 15.27 12.60
C ILE A 76 -23.16 16.17 13.67
N ARG A 77 -23.24 17.50 13.49
CA ARG A 77 -22.77 18.45 14.51
C ARG A 77 -23.50 18.25 15.84
N ASP A 78 -24.83 18.22 15.81
CA ASP A 78 -25.68 18.16 17.00
C ASP A 78 -25.54 16.77 17.70
N GLU A 79 -25.39 15.70 16.92
CA GLU A 79 -25.09 14.36 17.42
C GLU A 79 -23.80 14.37 18.25
N VAL A 80 -22.68 14.80 17.67
CA VAL A 80 -21.38 14.74 18.37
C VAL A 80 -21.31 15.70 19.56
N ILE A 81 -22.00 16.85 19.50
CA ILE A 81 -22.14 17.76 20.65
C ILE A 81 -22.89 17.05 21.77
N SER A 82 -24.02 16.40 21.47
CA SER A 82 -24.78 15.61 22.44
C SER A 82 -23.95 14.50 23.06
N MET A 83 -23.14 13.80 22.25
CA MET A 83 -22.22 12.77 22.75
C MET A 83 -21.19 13.35 23.74
N VAL A 84 -20.59 14.51 23.42
CA VAL A 84 -19.66 15.20 24.31
C VAL A 84 -20.36 15.63 25.61
N ASP A 85 -21.55 16.21 25.54
CA ASP A 85 -22.31 16.70 26.69
C ASP A 85 -22.73 15.55 27.64
N ARG A 86 -22.96 14.35 27.10
CA ARG A 86 -23.19 13.13 27.87
C ARG A 86 -21.90 12.48 28.38
N GLY A 87 -20.74 12.92 27.95
CA GLY A 87 -19.45 12.36 28.31
C GLY A 87 -19.16 10.98 27.69
N VAL A 88 -19.77 10.66 26.55
CA VAL A 88 -19.59 9.38 25.86
C VAL A 88 -18.12 9.19 25.47
N GLY A 89 -17.57 8.00 25.75
CA GLY A 89 -16.18 7.66 25.48
C GLY A 89 -15.17 8.18 26.52
N LEU A 90 -15.63 8.71 27.66
CA LEU A 90 -14.74 9.04 28.78
C LEU A 90 -14.41 7.82 29.65
N ASP A 91 -15.25 6.83 29.66
CA ASP A 91 -15.10 5.54 30.35
C ASP A 91 -14.00 4.64 29.77
N LEU A 92 -13.50 5.00 28.58
CA LEU A 92 -12.36 4.33 27.95
C LEU A 92 -11.01 4.68 28.61
N TYR A 93 -11.00 5.62 29.57
CA TYR A 93 -9.77 6.13 30.21
C TYR A 93 -9.81 5.88 31.72
N ASP A 94 -9.00 4.92 32.18
CA ASP A 94 -8.99 4.47 33.58
C ASP A 94 -8.20 5.40 34.51
N ASP A 95 -7.15 6.08 33.99
CA ASP A 95 -6.35 6.96 34.83
C ASP A 95 -6.85 8.41 34.87
N ALA A 96 -6.78 9.02 36.06
CA ALA A 96 -7.31 10.36 36.29
C ALA A 96 -6.58 11.47 35.49
N GLN A 97 -5.34 11.26 35.08
CA GLN A 97 -4.60 12.24 34.30
C GLN A 97 -5.06 12.22 32.84
N THR A 98 -5.10 11.05 32.23
CA THR A 98 -5.56 10.84 30.84
C THR A 98 -7.03 11.25 30.69
N LEU A 99 -7.88 10.89 31.65
CA LEU A 99 -9.27 11.32 31.69
C LEU A 99 -9.41 12.86 31.69
N ARG A 100 -8.62 13.55 32.51
CA ARG A 100 -8.60 15.03 32.52
C ARG A 100 -8.14 15.63 31.18
N GLN A 101 -7.15 15.01 30.56
CA GLN A 101 -6.69 15.42 29.23
C GLN A 101 -7.76 15.21 28.18
N ARG A 102 -8.42 14.03 28.17
CA ARG A 102 -9.52 13.74 27.22
C ARG A 102 -10.67 14.73 27.39
N LYS A 103 -11.09 15.05 28.61
CA LYS A 103 -12.13 16.06 28.86
C LYS A 103 -11.78 17.41 28.21
N LYS A 104 -10.54 17.89 28.39
CA LYS A 104 -10.09 19.15 27.73
C LYS A 104 -10.12 19.06 26.22
N VAL A 105 -9.75 17.92 25.64
CA VAL A 105 -9.81 17.69 24.21
C VAL A 105 -11.26 17.72 23.72
N LEU A 106 -12.18 17.06 24.41
CA LEU A 106 -13.59 17.06 24.05
C LEU A 106 -14.25 18.45 24.21
N GLU A 107 -13.90 19.22 25.26
CA GLU A 107 -14.34 20.60 25.41
C GLU A 107 -13.86 21.48 24.25
N ALA A 108 -12.59 21.37 23.87
CA ALA A 108 -12.05 22.08 22.70
C ALA A 108 -12.69 21.62 21.39
N PHE A 109 -12.95 20.32 21.23
CA PHE A 109 -13.66 19.76 20.10
C PHE A 109 -15.09 20.31 20.01
N ARG A 110 -15.84 20.29 21.11
CA ARG A 110 -17.19 20.89 21.20
C ARG A 110 -17.21 22.35 20.78
N ALA A 111 -16.30 23.15 21.36
CA ALA A 111 -16.18 24.56 21.02
C ALA A 111 -15.89 24.76 19.51
N LYS A 112 -15.11 23.84 18.93
CA LYS A 112 -14.78 23.82 17.52
C LYS A 112 -16.02 23.51 16.66
N MET A 113 -16.79 22.51 17.01
CA MET A 113 -18.03 22.14 16.29
C MET A 113 -19.06 23.28 16.30
N LEU A 114 -19.10 24.07 17.37
CA LEU A 114 -19.96 25.25 17.49
C LEU A 114 -19.40 26.49 16.76
N SER A 115 -18.14 26.49 16.38
CA SER A 115 -17.56 27.63 15.67
C SER A 115 -17.90 27.59 14.18
N PRO A 116 -17.89 28.77 13.49
CA PRO A 116 -18.06 28.78 12.04
C PRO A 116 -17.05 27.86 11.36
N GLN A 117 -17.54 26.97 10.51
CA GLN A 117 -16.66 26.10 9.73
C GLN A 117 -16.01 26.90 8.58
N PRO A 118 -14.83 26.48 8.12
CA PRO A 118 -14.17 27.10 6.98
C PRO A 118 -14.99 26.92 5.70
N PRO A 119 -14.77 27.74 4.66
CA PRO A 119 -15.38 27.51 3.36
C PRO A 119 -15.11 26.10 2.84
N ARG A 120 -16.11 25.51 2.15
CA ARG A 120 -16.00 24.16 1.54
C ARG A 120 -14.72 24.07 0.70
N LYS A 121 -13.90 23.09 0.98
CA LYS A 121 -12.64 22.86 0.28
C LYS A 121 -12.81 21.69 -0.68
N PRO A 122 -12.32 21.81 -1.93
CA PRO A 122 -12.32 20.67 -2.84
C PRO A 122 -11.46 19.55 -2.27
N ILE A 123 -12.02 18.35 -2.23
CA ILE A 123 -11.35 17.15 -1.78
C ILE A 123 -10.69 16.52 -3.00
N LYS A 124 -9.37 16.56 -3.05
CA LYS A 124 -8.60 15.95 -4.13
C LYS A 124 -8.21 14.54 -3.70
N LEU A 125 -8.69 13.56 -4.44
CA LEU A 125 -8.14 12.22 -4.33
C LEU A 125 -6.70 12.18 -4.84
N SER A 126 -5.87 11.39 -4.20
CA SER A 126 -4.61 10.98 -4.79
C SER A 126 -4.90 10.35 -6.15
N LYS A 127 -4.11 10.68 -7.17
CA LYS A 127 -4.26 10.06 -8.47
C LYS A 127 -4.16 8.54 -8.30
N VAL A 128 -5.25 7.89 -8.62
CA VAL A 128 -5.31 6.43 -8.63
C VAL A 128 -4.81 5.96 -9.98
N GLN A 129 -3.98 4.96 -9.96
CA GLN A 129 -3.48 4.40 -11.19
C GLN A 129 -4.41 3.27 -11.66
N THR A 130 -5.21 3.58 -12.66
CA THR A 130 -6.13 2.64 -13.29
C THR A 130 -5.58 2.05 -14.59
N LYS A 131 -4.41 2.50 -15.06
CA LYS A 131 -3.81 2.03 -16.29
C LYS A 131 -2.84 0.89 -16.03
N ARG A 132 -3.14 -0.27 -16.57
CA ARG A 132 -2.15 -1.33 -16.76
C ARG A 132 -1.09 -0.86 -17.74
N LEU A 133 0.18 -0.94 -17.36
CA LEU A 133 1.30 -0.51 -18.19
C LEU A 133 1.82 -1.63 -19.08
N PHE A 134 1.56 -2.87 -18.72
CA PHE A 134 2.07 -4.05 -19.39
C PHE A 134 0.96 -5.07 -19.52
N ASP A 135 0.96 -5.78 -20.63
CA ASP A 135 0.09 -6.93 -20.84
C ASP A 135 0.72 -8.19 -20.24
N THR A 136 -0.11 -9.16 -19.86
CA THR A 136 0.37 -10.46 -19.38
C THR A 136 1.20 -11.12 -20.47
N GLY A 137 2.39 -11.57 -20.13
CA GLY A 137 3.37 -12.10 -21.04
C GLY A 137 4.43 -11.10 -21.53
N ASP A 138 4.21 -9.79 -21.35
CA ASP A 138 5.22 -8.81 -21.73
C ASP A 138 6.52 -9.04 -20.97
N VAL A 139 7.63 -9.04 -21.69
CA VAL A 139 8.98 -9.17 -21.15
C VAL A 139 9.65 -7.80 -21.15
N ILE A 140 10.09 -7.41 -19.95
CA ILE A 140 10.76 -6.13 -19.73
C ILE A 140 12.22 -6.41 -19.41
N ALA A 141 13.12 -5.78 -20.17
CA ALA A 141 14.53 -5.69 -19.82
C ALA A 141 14.79 -4.37 -19.09
N MET A 142 15.59 -4.42 -18.04
CA MET A 142 15.95 -3.23 -17.24
C MET A 142 17.42 -3.26 -16.88
N GLN A 143 18.07 -2.12 -17.07
CA GLN A 143 19.47 -1.93 -16.71
C GLN A 143 19.60 -1.67 -15.21
N LEU A 144 20.50 -2.39 -14.57
CA LEU A 144 20.83 -2.20 -13.16
C LEU A 144 21.65 -0.91 -12.97
N LYS A 145 21.37 -0.21 -11.90
CA LYS A 145 22.15 0.94 -11.43
C LYS A 145 22.52 0.70 -9.98
N THR A 146 23.67 0.13 -9.77
CA THR A 146 24.16 -0.28 -8.45
C THR A 146 25.28 0.61 -7.93
N SER A 147 25.92 1.41 -8.80
CA SER A 147 27.08 2.24 -8.46
C SER A 147 26.83 3.27 -7.36
N ASN A 148 25.58 3.72 -7.19
CA ASN A 148 25.21 4.69 -6.16
C ASN A 148 24.63 4.07 -4.88
N VAL A 149 24.63 2.74 -4.78
CA VAL A 149 24.08 2.04 -3.61
C VAL A 149 25.19 1.63 -2.67
N ASN A 150 25.15 2.18 -1.48
CA ASN A 150 26.06 1.78 -0.41
C ASN A 150 25.37 0.72 0.47
N LEU A 151 25.74 -0.54 0.31
CA LEU A 151 25.18 -1.66 1.07
C LEU A 151 25.48 -1.55 2.58
N VAL A 152 26.50 -0.79 2.99
CA VAL A 152 26.87 -0.62 4.40
C VAL A 152 25.82 0.20 5.15
N THR A 153 25.23 1.18 4.50
CA THR A 153 24.20 2.06 5.09
C THR A 153 22.77 1.55 4.86
N TYR A 154 22.63 0.44 4.16
CA TYR A 154 21.33 -0.10 3.82
C TYR A 154 20.64 -0.75 5.03
N PRO A 155 19.36 -0.44 5.32
CA PRO A 155 18.65 -0.93 6.53
C PRO A 155 18.59 -2.46 6.64
N HIS A 156 18.67 -3.17 5.52
CA HIS A 156 18.59 -4.63 5.44
C HIS A 156 19.94 -5.32 5.10
N ARG A 157 21.06 -4.64 5.37
CA ARG A 157 22.42 -5.15 5.09
C ARG A 157 22.64 -6.61 5.49
N LYS A 158 22.15 -7.00 6.66
CA LYS A 158 22.34 -8.37 7.19
C LYS A 158 21.68 -9.45 6.32
N LYS A 159 20.84 -9.07 5.38
CA LYS A 159 20.11 -9.98 4.48
C LYS A 159 20.57 -9.90 3.03
N CYS A 160 21.52 -9.03 2.71
CA CYS A 160 22.05 -8.92 1.36
C CYS A 160 23.13 -10.00 1.15
N PRO A 161 22.99 -10.90 0.15
CA PRO A 161 23.93 -11.97 -0.10
C PRO A 161 25.19 -11.50 -0.82
N PHE A 162 25.20 -10.25 -1.31
CA PHE A 162 26.31 -9.70 -2.07
C PHE A 162 27.24 -8.88 -1.20
N THR A 163 28.53 -8.98 -1.48
CA THR A 163 29.49 -7.95 -1.05
C THR A 163 29.24 -6.65 -1.82
N GLN A 164 29.77 -5.54 -1.33
CA GLN A 164 29.69 -4.25 -2.04
C GLN A 164 30.37 -4.33 -3.43
N GLU A 165 31.45 -5.08 -3.53
CA GLU A 165 32.21 -5.27 -4.78
C GLU A 165 31.38 -6.06 -5.80
N GLU A 166 30.83 -7.21 -5.41
CA GLU A 166 29.95 -8.02 -6.27
C GLU A 166 28.74 -7.22 -6.72
N PHE A 167 28.13 -6.44 -5.82
CA PHE A 167 26.97 -5.63 -6.15
C PHE A 167 27.33 -4.50 -7.12
N SER A 168 28.47 -3.86 -6.92
CA SER A 168 28.96 -2.81 -7.82
C SER A 168 29.33 -3.35 -9.21
N ALA A 169 29.81 -4.59 -9.28
CA ALA A 169 30.15 -5.24 -10.54
C ALA A 169 28.92 -5.56 -11.43
N MET A 170 27.70 -5.50 -10.86
CA MET A 170 26.45 -5.63 -11.65
C MET A 170 26.02 -4.30 -12.30
N ASP A 171 26.72 -3.20 -12.04
CA ASP A 171 26.32 -1.90 -12.58
C ASP A 171 26.35 -1.91 -14.10
N GLY A 172 25.27 -1.41 -14.72
CA GLY A 172 25.12 -1.42 -16.16
C GLY A 172 24.66 -2.74 -16.79
N MET A 173 24.67 -3.85 -16.04
CA MET A 173 24.12 -5.12 -16.53
C MET A 173 22.60 -5.09 -16.60
N TRP A 174 22.00 -6.00 -17.35
CA TRP A 174 20.57 -6.05 -17.59
C TRP A 174 19.94 -7.28 -16.95
N LEU A 175 18.73 -7.09 -16.40
CA LEU A 175 17.81 -8.13 -15.97
C LEU A 175 16.58 -8.16 -16.87
N ALA A 176 15.96 -9.33 -16.96
CA ALA A 176 14.70 -9.47 -17.69
C ALA A 176 13.62 -10.06 -16.78
N TRP A 177 12.39 -9.58 -16.98
CA TRP A 177 11.21 -10.01 -16.23
C TRP A 177 10.00 -10.14 -17.14
N ARG A 178 9.18 -11.13 -16.87
CA ARG A 178 7.92 -11.35 -17.57
C ARG A 178 6.75 -10.96 -16.67
N LYS A 179 5.83 -10.15 -17.19
CA LYS A 179 4.59 -9.87 -16.46
C LYS A 179 3.71 -11.13 -16.44
N VAL A 180 3.24 -11.50 -15.24
CA VAL A 180 2.40 -12.67 -15.01
C VAL A 180 1.04 -12.34 -14.43
N GLY A 181 0.83 -11.14 -13.89
CA GLY A 181 -0.43 -10.75 -13.31
C GLY A 181 -0.39 -9.36 -12.71
N ASP A 182 -1.44 -9.03 -12.00
CA ASP A 182 -1.55 -7.80 -11.23
C ASP A 182 -2.00 -8.15 -9.81
N ASP A 183 -1.36 -7.53 -8.82
CA ASP A 183 -1.90 -7.46 -7.47
C ASP A 183 -2.72 -6.17 -7.35
N ILE A 184 -3.93 -6.30 -6.83
CA ILE A 184 -4.84 -5.17 -6.69
C ILE A 184 -4.91 -4.82 -5.20
N SER A 185 -4.30 -3.71 -4.83
CA SER A 185 -4.40 -3.16 -3.49
C SER A 185 -5.49 -2.10 -3.45
N TRP A 186 -6.60 -2.41 -2.79
CA TRP A 186 -7.66 -1.42 -2.60
C TRP A 186 -7.18 -0.35 -1.64
N ARG A 187 -7.25 0.90 -2.09
CA ARG A 187 -6.97 2.08 -1.25
C ARG A 187 -8.20 2.54 -0.47
N SER A 188 -9.35 2.02 -0.83
CA SER A 188 -10.61 2.32 -0.18
C SER A 188 -11.47 1.08 -0.13
N SER A 189 -12.06 0.86 1.02
CA SER A 189 -13.05 -0.18 1.25
C SER A 189 -14.48 0.29 0.97
N VAL A 190 -14.69 1.60 0.89
CA VAL A 190 -15.99 2.19 0.51
C VAL A 190 -16.15 2.38 -0.99
N ASP A 191 -15.04 2.38 -1.74
CA ASP A 191 -15.07 2.48 -3.20
C ASP A 191 -14.01 1.55 -3.83
N PRO A 192 -14.42 0.37 -4.31
CA PRO A 192 -13.51 -0.63 -4.88
C PRO A 192 -12.88 -0.20 -6.22
N GLU A 193 -13.36 0.87 -6.86
CA GLU A 193 -12.71 1.41 -8.04
C GLU A 193 -11.42 2.16 -7.70
N ILE A 194 -11.24 2.52 -6.42
CA ILE A 194 -10.03 3.20 -5.95
C ILE A 194 -9.03 2.14 -5.46
N CYS A 195 -8.24 1.65 -6.40
CA CYS A 195 -7.21 0.66 -6.13
C CYS A 195 -5.89 1.05 -6.78
N ASP A 196 -4.79 0.59 -6.20
CA ASP A 196 -3.49 0.54 -6.87
C ASP A 196 -3.35 -0.79 -7.58
N ILE A 197 -2.92 -0.72 -8.83
CA ILE A 197 -2.59 -1.92 -9.60
C ILE A 197 -1.07 -2.10 -9.56
N TRP A 198 -0.63 -3.21 -8.97
CA TRP A 198 0.76 -3.55 -8.84
C TRP A 198 1.10 -4.67 -9.82
N PRO A 199 1.85 -4.42 -10.90
CA PRO A 199 2.19 -5.49 -11.82
C PRO A 199 3.11 -6.51 -11.13
N LEU A 200 2.78 -7.78 -11.30
CA LEU A 200 3.54 -8.91 -10.80
C LEU A 200 4.41 -9.48 -11.91
N PHE A 201 5.67 -9.70 -11.59
CA PHE A 201 6.65 -10.16 -12.55
C PHE A 201 7.33 -11.43 -12.08
N GLN A 202 7.60 -12.30 -13.03
CA GLN A 202 8.48 -13.45 -12.90
C GLN A 202 9.84 -13.11 -13.50
N MET A 203 10.90 -13.32 -12.72
CA MET A 203 12.27 -13.02 -13.15
C MET A 203 12.85 -14.17 -13.95
N TYR A 204 13.62 -13.85 -14.98
CA TYR A 204 14.51 -14.79 -15.63
C TYR A 204 15.83 -14.89 -14.88
N VAL A 205 16.39 -16.10 -14.82
CA VAL A 205 17.68 -16.34 -14.18
C VAL A 205 18.80 -15.88 -15.10
N GLY A 206 19.48 -14.80 -14.75
CA GLY A 206 20.66 -14.35 -15.45
C GLY A 206 20.82 -12.84 -15.49
N LEU A 207 22.07 -12.44 -15.70
CA LEU A 207 22.49 -11.08 -15.99
C LEU A 207 22.99 -11.03 -17.43
N PHE A 208 22.58 -10.01 -18.16
CA PHE A 208 22.98 -9.79 -19.55
C PHE A 208 23.90 -8.58 -19.60
N PRO A 209 25.05 -8.65 -20.29
CA PRO A 209 25.97 -7.52 -20.40
C PRO A 209 25.41 -6.36 -21.23
N THR A 210 24.49 -6.68 -22.14
CA THR A 210 23.76 -5.71 -22.98
C THR A 210 22.27 -5.95 -22.82
N CYS A 211 21.44 -5.03 -23.32
CA CYS A 211 20.00 -5.25 -23.37
C CYS A 211 19.69 -6.53 -24.16
N PRO A 212 19.12 -7.56 -23.54
CA PRO A 212 18.89 -8.83 -24.20
C PRO A 212 17.75 -8.73 -25.23
N THR A 213 17.80 -9.59 -26.22
CA THR A 213 16.65 -9.87 -27.10
C THR A 213 15.70 -10.86 -26.43
N ILE A 214 14.49 -10.96 -26.95
CA ILE A 214 13.51 -11.95 -26.43
C ILE A 214 14.00 -13.39 -26.62
N GLU A 215 14.72 -13.68 -27.71
CA GLU A 215 15.27 -15.00 -28.00
C GLU A 215 16.40 -15.36 -27.02
N GLU A 216 17.19 -14.41 -26.60
CA GLU A 216 18.23 -14.63 -25.58
C GLU A 216 17.59 -14.92 -24.21
N VAL A 217 16.60 -14.13 -23.84
CA VAL A 217 15.88 -14.31 -22.58
C VAL A 217 15.14 -15.65 -22.54
N GLN A 218 14.56 -16.08 -23.66
CA GLN A 218 13.86 -17.35 -23.73
C GLN A 218 14.77 -18.58 -23.58
N LYS A 219 16.07 -18.46 -23.69
CA LYS A 219 17.05 -19.53 -23.48
C LYS A 219 17.38 -19.73 -22.00
N VAL A 220 17.12 -18.74 -21.15
CA VAL A 220 17.38 -18.86 -19.71
C VAL A 220 16.12 -19.31 -18.97
N PRO A 221 16.26 -20.08 -17.87
CA PRO A 221 15.13 -20.53 -17.08
C PRO A 221 14.49 -19.37 -16.32
N PHE A 222 13.24 -19.58 -15.91
CA PHE A 222 12.62 -18.73 -14.90
C PHE A 222 13.23 -18.99 -13.52
N TYR A 223 13.21 -17.96 -12.70
CA TYR A 223 13.53 -18.09 -11.30
C TYR A 223 12.38 -18.80 -10.57
N TYR A 224 12.70 -19.90 -9.91
CA TYR A 224 11.79 -20.64 -9.05
C TYR A 224 12.22 -20.46 -7.60
N PHE A 225 11.26 -20.33 -6.71
CA PHE A 225 11.54 -20.22 -5.30
C PHE A 225 11.99 -21.59 -4.75
N CYS A 226 13.29 -21.76 -4.50
CA CYS A 226 13.83 -22.95 -3.85
C CYS A 226 13.60 -22.87 -2.33
N GLY A 227 12.72 -23.68 -1.78
CA GLY A 227 12.55 -23.77 -0.32
C GLY A 227 11.26 -24.42 0.14
N ASP A 228 10.28 -24.55 -0.72
CA ASP A 228 9.08 -25.33 -0.45
C ASP A 228 8.88 -26.38 -1.56
N PRO A 229 9.14 -27.67 -1.28
CA PRO A 229 8.96 -28.73 -2.26
C PRO A 229 7.51 -28.91 -2.72
N ALA A 230 6.53 -28.38 -2.00
CA ALA A 230 5.12 -28.39 -2.38
C ALA A 230 4.74 -27.21 -3.29
N ALA A 231 5.64 -26.27 -3.46
CA ALA A 231 5.43 -25.10 -4.29
C ALA A 231 6.35 -25.21 -5.51
N ASP A 232 5.86 -25.78 -6.60
CA ASP A 232 6.26 -25.39 -7.96
C ASP A 232 5.96 -23.88 -8.17
N SER A 233 6.16 -23.10 -7.10
CA SER A 233 5.75 -21.73 -7.00
C SER A 233 6.80 -20.86 -7.64
N PHE A 234 6.44 -20.26 -8.72
CA PHE A 234 7.17 -19.15 -9.32
C PHE A 234 7.48 -18.08 -8.27
N ALA A 235 8.71 -17.59 -8.25
CA ALA A 235 9.03 -16.41 -7.47
C ALA A 235 8.50 -15.18 -8.19
N TYR A 236 7.64 -14.44 -7.52
CA TYR A 236 7.10 -13.20 -8.06
C TYR A 236 7.84 -12.02 -7.47
N THR A 237 8.07 -11.06 -8.34
CA THR A 237 8.63 -9.78 -7.95
C THR A 237 7.55 -8.73 -8.09
N LEU A 238 7.28 -8.03 -7.01
CA LEU A 238 6.47 -6.85 -7.05
C LEU A 238 7.34 -5.70 -7.53
N LEU A 239 7.14 -5.23 -8.73
CA LEU A 239 7.66 -3.94 -9.13
C LEU A 239 6.70 -2.88 -8.64
N THR A 240 7.22 -1.97 -7.84
CA THR A 240 6.49 -0.91 -7.16
C THR A 240 5.46 -0.20 -8.05
N SER A 241 4.48 0.42 -7.41
CA SER A 241 3.36 1.14 -8.02
C SER A 241 3.79 1.95 -9.25
N ASP A 242 2.88 2.16 -10.16
CA ASP A 242 3.04 2.91 -11.40
C ASP A 242 3.70 4.30 -11.23
N ASN A 243 3.59 4.93 -10.07
CA ASN A 243 4.32 6.16 -9.77
C ASN A 243 5.84 5.95 -9.81
N SER A 244 6.31 4.76 -9.48
CA SER A 244 7.71 4.39 -9.60
C SER A 244 8.08 3.86 -10.99
N MET A 245 7.12 3.31 -11.76
CA MET A 245 7.36 2.92 -13.14
C MET A 245 7.74 4.12 -14.03
N GLY A 246 7.25 5.31 -13.74
CA GLY A 246 7.75 6.54 -14.37
C GLY A 246 9.25 6.79 -14.13
N ARG A 247 9.79 6.33 -12.99
CA ARG A 247 11.23 6.33 -12.71
C ARG A 247 11.95 5.22 -13.48
N TYR A 248 11.38 4.03 -13.59
CA TYR A 248 11.96 2.90 -14.34
C TYR A 248 12.07 3.21 -15.82
N ARG A 249 11.07 3.86 -16.44
CA ARG A 249 11.17 4.32 -17.84
C ARG A 249 12.33 5.30 -18.06
N LYS A 250 12.72 6.07 -17.04
CA LYS A 250 13.89 6.95 -17.08
C LYS A 250 15.22 6.20 -16.90
N GLN A 251 15.19 4.90 -16.65
CA GLN A 251 16.35 4.09 -16.26
C GLN A 251 16.69 2.98 -17.26
N ASN A 252 16.52 3.26 -18.55
CA ASN A 252 16.80 2.26 -19.59
C ASN A 252 16.03 0.96 -19.39
N SER A 253 14.73 1.02 -19.17
CA SER A 253 13.85 -0.15 -19.23
C SER A 253 13.04 -0.12 -20.50
N GLN A 254 12.88 -1.28 -21.12
CA GLN A 254 12.08 -1.43 -22.34
C GLN A 254 11.40 -2.77 -22.41
N VAL A 255 10.24 -2.81 -23.06
CA VAL A 255 9.59 -4.07 -23.44
C VAL A 255 10.35 -4.61 -24.65
N ILE A 256 10.86 -5.84 -24.52
CA ILE A 256 11.66 -6.50 -25.56
C ILE A 256 10.89 -7.55 -26.35
N GLY A 257 9.64 -7.84 -25.94
CA GLY A 257 8.76 -8.80 -26.62
C GLY A 257 7.80 -9.45 -25.64
N GLN A 258 7.23 -10.58 -26.02
CA GLN A 258 6.34 -11.40 -25.21
C GLN A 258 6.86 -12.81 -25.05
N ASP A 259 6.64 -13.38 -23.86
CA ASP A 259 6.90 -14.78 -23.57
C ASP A 259 5.66 -15.42 -22.91
N LEU A 260 4.96 -16.26 -23.68
CA LEU A 260 3.74 -16.92 -23.25
C LEU A 260 3.97 -18.35 -22.77
N ARG A 261 5.23 -18.82 -22.68
CA ARG A 261 5.54 -20.16 -22.22
C ARG A 261 5.00 -20.38 -20.80
N ARG A 262 4.16 -21.40 -20.60
CA ARG A 262 3.54 -21.73 -19.32
C ARG A 262 2.89 -20.54 -18.60
N ILE A 263 2.36 -19.55 -19.35
CA ILE A 263 1.85 -18.31 -18.77
C ILE A 263 0.60 -18.57 -17.90
N ASN A 264 -0.27 -19.49 -18.31
CA ASN A 264 -1.48 -19.82 -17.57
C ASN A 264 -1.14 -20.44 -16.20
N GLU A 265 -0.12 -21.30 -16.12
CA GLU A 265 0.34 -21.88 -14.87
C GLU A 265 0.88 -20.80 -13.93
N ALA A 266 1.63 -19.82 -14.48
CA ALA A 266 2.13 -18.70 -13.72
C ALA A 266 1.00 -17.81 -13.19
N VAL A 267 0.00 -17.52 -14.00
CA VAL A 267 -1.20 -16.74 -13.61
C VAL A 267 -1.98 -17.46 -12.50
N GLU A 268 -2.27 -18.76 -12.69
CA GLU A 268 -2.95 -19.55 -11.66
C GLU A 268 -2.18 -19.62 -10.34
N ALA A 269 -0.87 -19.71 -10.41
CA ALA A 269 -0.04 -19.72 -9.21
C ALA A 269 -0.08 -18.38 -8.48
N VAL A 270 -0.15 -17.25 -9.20
CA VAL A 270 -0.38 -15.92 -8.61
C VAL A 270 -1.75 -15.86 -7.93
N GLU A 271 -2.80 -16.28 -8.60
CA GLU A 271 -4.17 -16.23 -8.07
C GLU A 271 -4.37 -17.13 -6.85
N LYS A 272 -3.70 -18.29 -6.81
CA LYS A 272 -3.76 -19.23 -5.68
C LYS A 272 -2.84 -18.83 -4.51
N SER A 273 -1.77 -18.11 -4.79
CA SER A 273 -0.92 -17.62 -3.71
C SER A 273 -1.63 -16.46 -3.03
N HIS A 274 -2.13 -16.68 -1.81
CA HIS A 274 -2.42 -15.55 -0.92
C HIS A 274 -1.09 -14.82 -0.72
N PHE A 275 -0.96 -13.70 -1.39
CA PHE A 275 0.28 -12.98 -1.57
C PHE A 275 0.87 -12.62 -0.20
N ASN A 276 1.88 -13.33 0.22
CA ASN A 276 2.61 -13.01 1.42
C ASN A 276 3.63 -11.95 1.03
N HIS A 277 3.37 -10.70 1.35
CA HIS A 277 4.22 -9.53 1.08
C HIS A 277 5.69 -9.68 1.50
N GLN A 278 6.02 -10.72 2.26
CA GLN A 278 7.38 -11.02 2.70
C GLN A 278 8.29 -11.62 1.61
N ARG A 279 7.76 -11.88 0.40
CA ARG A 279 8.50 -12.55 -0.69
C ARG A 279 8.86 -11.61 -1.84
N MET A 280 9.08 -10.33 -1.56
CA MET A 280 9.38 -9.33 -2.57
C MET A 280 10.88 -9.23 -2.80
N ILE A 281 11.29 -9.35 -4.06
CA ILE A 281 12.58 -8.88 -4.54
C ILE A 281 12.31 -7.59 -5.32
N LEU A 282 12.69 -6.47 -4.76
CA LEU A 282 12.70 -5.20 -5.46
C LEU A 282 14.13 -4.93 -5.91
N ILE A 283 14.38 -5.06 -7.19
CA ILE A 283 15.58 -4.54 -7.81
C ILE A 283 15.17 -3.23 -8.47
N GLY A 284 15.07 -2.20 -7.69
CA GLY A 284 14.75 -0.86 -8.17
C GLY A 284 15.95 0.03 -8.00
N THR A 285 15.86 1.18 -8.54
CA THR A 285 16.82 2.24 -8.74
C THR A 285 17.80 2.52 -7.63
N ASN A 286 17.58 2.07 -6.43
CA ASN A 286 18.46 2.25 -5.28
C ASN A 286 18.18 1.22 -4.18
N ALA A 287 17.50 0.11 -4.47
CA ALA A 287 17.21 -0.85 -3.43
C ALA A 287 17.10 -2.27 -3.98
N VAL A 288 17.84 -3.17 -3.37
CA VAL A 288 17.66 -4.60 -3.49
C VAL A 288 16.92 -5.05 -2.23
N TYR A 289 15.65 -5.41 -2.34
CA TYR A 289 14.92 -6.04 -1.25
C TYR A 289 15.09 -7.55 -1.32
N TYR A 290 15.48 -8.11 -0.22
CA TYR A 290 15.84 -9.49 -0.11
C TYR A 290 15.02 -10.21 0.96
N ASN A 291 14.46 -11.34 0.60
CA ASN A 291 13.89 -12.26 1.59
C ASN A 291 14.99 -13.28 1.99
N SER A 292 15.10 -13.56 3.28
CA SER A 292 16.17 -14.28 3.95
C SER A 292 16.48 -15.71 3.44
N ASN A 293 15.69 -16.23 2.50
CA ASN A 293 15.79 -17.61 2.03
C ASN A 293 16.33 -17.75 0.60
N ILE A 294 16.84 -16.69 -0.01
CA ILE A 294 17.26 -16.70 -1.42
C ILE A 294 18.77 -16.58 -1.51
N GLU A 295 19.43 -17.59 -2.01
CA GLU A 295 20.79 -17.51 -2.51
C GLU A 295 20.83 -16.81 -3.88
N LEU A 296 20.47 -15.54 -3.92
CA LEU A 296 20.42 -14.77 -5.16
C LEU A 296 21.81 -14.72 -5.82
N ALA A 297 22.86 -14.65 -5.05
CA ALA A 297 24.24 -14.68 -5.52
C ALA A 297 24.53 -15.94 -6.34
N SER A 298 24.08 -17.11 -5.90
CA SER A 298 24.31 -18.36 -6.63
C SER A 298 23.53 -18.43 -7.94
N ILE A 299 22.44 -17.67 -8.05
CA ILE A 299 21.55 -17.66 -9.21
C ILE A 299 21.98 -16.63 -10.25
N LEU A 300 22.32 -15.43 -9.82
CA LEU A 300 22.75 -14.36 -10.71
C LEU A 300 24.21 -14.48 -11.12
N TRP A 301 25.04 -15.17 -10.31
CA TRP A 301 26.49 -15.25 -10.45
C TRP A 301 27.01 -16.64 -10.83
N LYS A 302 26.20 -17.52 -11.39
CA LYS A 302 26.75 -18.76 -11.96
C LYS A 302 27.69 -18.38 -13.10
N LYS A 303 29.00 -18.44 -12.81
CA LYS A 303 30.05 -18.47 -13.81
C LYS A 303 29.87 -19.66 -14.74
#